data_4eacd2ecebce0f3134fb630a398f1b35
#
_entry.id   4eacd2ecebce0f3134fb630a398f1b35
#
_cell.length_a   1.000
_cell.length_b   1.000
_cell.length_c   1.000
_cell.angle_alpha   90.00
_cell.angle_beta   90.00
_cell.angle_gamma   90.00
#
_symmetry.space_group_name_H-M   'P 1'
#
loop_
_entity.id
_entity.type
_entity.pdbx_description
1 polymer ?
#
loop_
_entity_poly.entity_id
_entity_poly.type
_entity_poly.pdbx_seq_one_letter_code
_entity_poly.pdbx_strand_id
1 'polypeptide(L)'
;MKALKAMKTILRNIWLGAAALVCVGWGMPLQAAEPTAFDYLLQPQQVAANTYVFEGRSEDFSRKNGGYIVNTGFIVTDAGVVVIDSGPSRRFAEQQKAAIAKITDKPIVRVYLTHHHPDHFLGNQIYEGVPIYALPATKQGIQTEGSMFSDNMYRLLGDWMRGTSVAAPGQEAKAGKESVGGHELELFAMQGHTPGDLVVFDHTTGVLFAGDLVFNHRAATTPHATIPVWLKSLETIEKLPFKVLVPGHGAVAKETAPVVETREYLKWLAQTLQEGAENGLDMLEVMQTPIPGQFKGVSLAQEELRRSVTHLFPKMEENVLKPVVQ
;
A
#
# COMPACT_ATOMS: atom_id res chain seq x y z
N MET A 1 39.61 -89.57 42.25
CA MET A 1 38.65 -90.66 42.00
C MET A 1 37.58 -90.17 41.07
N LYS A 2 37.57 -90.81 39.95
CA LYS A 2 36.44 -91.15 39.12
C LYS A 2 35.62 -89.96 38.61
N ALA A 3 35.81 -89.56 37.38
CA ALA A 3 35.25 -90.18 36.15
C ALA A 3 33.76 -89.86 36.01
N LEU A 4 33.32 -89.44 35.05
CA LEU A 4 33.14 -89.89 33.71
C LEU A 4 31.91 -89.24 33.08
N LYS A 5 32.05 -88.89 31.85
CA LYS A 5 31.05 -89.02 30.76
C LYS A 5 29.81 -88.08 30.79
N ALA A 6 29.33 -87.59 29.70
CA ALA A 6 29.51 -87.73 28.26
C ALA A 6 28.76 -86.56 27.66
N MET A 7 29.29 -85.91 26.77
CA MET A 7 29.04 -85.96 25.31
C MET A 7 27.56 -86.12 24.88
N LYS A 8 27.12 -85.13 24.30
CA LYS A 8 26.24 -84.97 23.11
C LYS A 8 25.34 -83.72 23.30
N THR A 9 25.07 -82.86 22.47
CA THR A 9 25.12 -82.84 21.03
C THR A 9 24.91 -81.35 20.61
N ILE A 10 25.73 -80.91 19.74
CA ILE A 10 25.54 -79.94 18.71
C ILE A 10 24.08 -79.42 18.55
N LEU A 11 23.89 -78.15 18.74
CA LEU A 11 23.04 -77.39 17.79
C LEU A 11 23.49 -75.92 17.75
N ARG A 12 23.98 -75.59 16.60
CA ARG A 12 24.30 -74.28 16.09
C ARG A 12 23.13 -73.35 16.29
N ASN A 13 23.35 -72.23 16.95
CA ASN A 13 22.59 -71.02 16.66
C ASN A 13 23.57 -69.87 16.60
N ILE A 14 23.86 -69.50 15.34
CA ILE A 14 24.54 -68.27 14.96
C ILE A 14 23.55 -67.16 15.19
N TRP A 15 23.77 -66.40 16.24
CA TRP A 15 23.10 -65.10 16.37
C TRP A 15 23.94 -64.06 15.65
N LEU A 16 23.54 -63.70 14.43
CA LEU A 16 23.96 -62.49 13.73
C LEU A 16 23.43 -61.31 14.52
N GLY A 17 24.30 -60.61 15.22
CA GLY A 17 24.01 -59.31 15.81
C GLY A 17 23.89 -58.29 14.71
N ALA A 18 22.65 -58.00 14.28
CA ALA A 18 22.37 -56.83 13.47
C ALA A 18 22.44 -55.61 14.37
N ALA A 19 23.55 -54.87 14.27
CA ALA A 19 23.65 -53.52 14.82
C ALA A 19 22.69 -52.64 13.99
N ALA A 20 21.51 -52.36 14.52
CA ALA A 20 20.61 -51.37 13.98
C ALA A 20 21.24 -49.98 14.20
N LEU A 21 21.85 -49.41 13.17
CA LEU A 21 22.15 -47.98 13.11
C LEU A 21 20.82 -47.22 13.12
N VAL A 22 20.43 -46.72 14.28
CA VAL A 22 19.36 -45.72 14.38
C VAL A 22 19.92 -44.43 13.84
N CYS A 23 19.75 -44.20 12.55
CA CYS A 23 19.87 -42.88 11.96
C CYS A 23 18.74 -42.02 12.55
N VAL A 24 19.02 -41.28 13.62
CA VAL A 24 18.20 -40.17 14.06
C VAL A 24 18.36 -39.09 12.98
N GLY A 25 17.54 -39.21 11.95
CA GLY A 25 17.35 -38.15 10.99
C GLY A 25 16.75 -36.97 11.77
N TRP A 26 17.51 -35.92 11.94
CA TRP A 26 17.00 -34.60 12.30
C TRP A 26 16.09 -34.18 11.16
N GLY A 27 14.82 -34.52 11.27
CA GLY A 27 13.79 -33.97 10.40
C GLY A 27 13.76 -32.47 10.64
N MET A 28 14.41 -31.71 9.77
CA MET A 28 14.08 -30.29 9.66
C MET A 28 12.57 -30.24 9.49
N PRO A 29 11.85 -29.43 10.29
CA PRO A 29 10.45 -29.23 10.03
C PRO A 29 10.33 -28.77 8.57
N LEU A 30 9.67 -29.57 7.75
CA LEU A 30 9.26 -29.15 6.42
C LEU A 30 8.35 -27.97 6.68
N GLN A 31 8.89 -26.78 6.50
CA GLN A 31 8.09 -25.56 6.54
C GLN A 31 7.11 -25.71 5.40
N ALA A 32 5.86 -26.03 5.74
CA ALA A 32 4.82 -26.20 4.75
C ALA A 32 4.83 -24.95 3.88
N ALA A 33 5.07 -25.11 2.59
CA ALA A 33 4.99 -24.02 1.65
C ALA A 33 3.61 -23.38 1.84
N GLU A 34 3.56 -22.09 2.14
CA GLU A 34 2.31 -21.32 2.24
C GLU A 34 1.53 -21.58 0.95
N PRO A 35 0.21 -21.78 1.05
CA PRO A 35 -0.61 -22.04 -0.14
C PRO A 35 -0.36 -20.97 -1.20
N THR A 36 -0.13 -21.36 -2.44
CA THR A 36 0.00 -20.47 -3.61
C THR A 36 -1.23 -19.57 -3.84
N ALA A 37 -2.30 -19.78 -3.07
CA ALA A 37 -3.55 -19.02 -3.10
C ALA A 37 -3.41 -17.54 -2.70
N PHE A 38 -2.31 -17.14 -2.05
CA PHE A 38 -2.08 -15.77 -1.56
C PHE A 38 -0.85 -15.14 -2.23
N ASP A 39 -0.74 -15.28 -3.54
CA ASP A 39 0.29 -14.65 -4.34
C ASP A 39 -0.28 -13.42 -5.06
N TYR A 40 0.34 -12.27 -4.86
CA TYR A 40 0.00 -11.03 -5.54
C TYR A 40 0.46 -11.01 -7.00
N LEU A 41 1.36 -11.93 -7.39
CA LEU A 41 1.95 -12.02 -8.73
C LEU A 41 2.60 -10.68 -9.14
N LEU A 42 3.31 -10.06 -8.20
CA LEU A 42 3.90 -8.73 -8.39
C LEU A 42 4.92 -8.73 -9.54
N GLN A 43 4.65 -7.91 -10.53
CA GLN A 43 5.53 -7.69 -11.66
C GLN A 43 5.85 -6.20 -11.76
N PRO A 44 7.07 -5.77 -11.43
CA PRO A 44 7.45 -4.38 -11.53
C PRO A 44 7.57 -3.96 -13.00
N GLN A 45 6.89 -2.88 -13.37
CA GLN A 45 6.98 -2.27 -14.68
C GLN A 45 8.01 -1.15 -14.65
N GLN A 46 8.97 -1.18 -15.56
CA GLN A 46 9.93 -0.08 -15.68
C GLN A 46 9.26 1.11 -16.37
N VAL A 47 9.15 2.23 -15.65
CA VAL A 47 8.49 3.45 -16.14
C VAL A 47 9.49 4.53 -16.59
N ALA A 48 10.73 4.45 -16.08
CA ALA A 48 11.87 5.26 -16.50
C ALA A 48 13.18 4.52 -16.20
N ALA A 49 14.32 5.11 -16.52
CA ALA A 49 15.63 4.53 -16.20
C ALA A 49 15.71 4.25 -14.67
N ASN A 50 15.98 3.00 -14.30
CA ASN A 50 16.12 2.55 -12.91
C ASN A 50 14.89 2.80 -12.01
N THR A 51 13.74 3.17 -12.58
CA THR A 51 12.51 3.47 -11.83
C THR A 51 11.40 2.52 -12.25
N TYR A 52 10.77 1.89 -11.25
CA TYR A 52 9.81 0.81 -11.43
C TYR A 52 8.56 1.05 -10.59
N VAL A 53 7.42 0.56 -11.07
CA VAL A 53 6.12 0.63 -10.38
C VAL A 53 5.47 -0.74 -10.35
N PHE A 54 4.87 -1.07 -9.23
CA PHE A 54 3.89 -2.15 -9.08
C PHE A 54 2.51 -1.51 -9.20
N GLU A 55 1.88 -1.65 -10.36
CA GLU A 55 0.57 -1.06 -10.64
C GLU A 55 -0.55 -1.91 -10.05
N GLY A 56 -1.33 -1.32 -9.15
CA GLY A 56 -2.46 -1.95 -8.48
C GLY A 56 -3.69 -2.04 -9.39
N ARG A 57 -4.69 -2.79 -8.94
CA ARG A 57 -5.96 -2.96 -9.66
C ARG A 57 -6.90 -1.79 -9.40
N SER A 58 -7.59 -1.31 -10.42
CA SER A 58 -8.65 -0.28 -10.28
C SER A 58 -9.95 -0.90 -9.74
N GLU A 59 -9.86 -1.52 -8.56
CA GLU A 59 -10.94 -2.22 -7.85
C GLU A 59 -11.05 -1.69 -6.42
N ASP A 60 -12.09 -2.10 -5.68
CA ASP A 60 -12.16 -1.91 -4.23
C ASP A 60 -11.48 -3.08 -3.50
N PHE A 61 -11.24 -2.93 -2.20
CA PHE A 61 -10.69 -3.99 -1.34
C PHE A 61 -11.52 -5.26 -1.41
N SER A 62 -10.88 -6.38 -1.64
CA SER A 62 -11.56 -7.68 -1.71
C SER A 62 -10.61 -8.83 -1.38
N ARG A 63 -11.19 -9.95 -0.92
CA ARG A 63 -10.43 -11.21 -0.76
C ARG A 63 -9.85 -11.74 -2.07
N LYS A 64 -10.38 -11.30 -3.22
CA LYS A 64 -9.89 -11.71 -4.54
C LYS A 64 -8.55 -11.04 -4.88
N ASN A 65 -8.42 -9.75 -4.56
CA ASN A 65 -7.21 -8.97 -4.87
C ASN A 65 -6.26 -8.81 -3.68
N GLY A 66 -6.66 -9.25 -2.47
CA GLY A 66 -5.83 -9.15 -1.26
C GLY A 66 -5.48 -7.72 -0.86
N GLY A 67 -6.20 -6.72 -1.36
CA GLY A 67 -5.93 -5.31 -1.15
C GLY A 67 -4.90 -4.71 -2.12
N TYR A 68 -4.45 -5.44 -3.13
CA TYR A 68 -3.54 -4.91 -4.15
C TYR A 68 -4.30 -4.03 -5.14
N ILE A 69 -4.60 -2.82 -4.69
CA ILE A 69 -5.26 -1.76 -5.45
C ILE A 69 -4.39 -0.51 -5.57
N VAL A 70 -3.32 -0.44 -4.80
CA VAL A 70 -2.38 0.68 -4.67
C VAL A 70 -1.23 0.56 -5.66
N ASN A 71 -0.75 1.70 -6.15
CA ASN A 71 0.53 1.77 -6.85
C ASN A 71 1.65 1.99 -5.85
N THR A 72 2.61 1.09 -5.83
CA THR A 72 3.86 1.28 -5.10
C THR A 72 5.03 1.31 -6.07
N GLY A 73 6.17 1.85 -5.68
CA GLY A 73 7.29 1.96 -6.60
C GLY A 73 8.64 1.80 -5.96
N PHE A 74 9.67 1.74 -6.80
CA PHE A 74 11.05 1.81 -6.33
C PHE A 74 11.98 2.40 -7.37
N ILE A 75 13.07 3.00 -6.86
CA ILE A 75 14.15 3.61 -7.64
C ILE A 75 15.43 2.88 -7.28
N VAL A 76 16.15 2.36 -8.27
CA VAL A 76 17.48 1.74 -8.09
C VAL A 76 18.54 2.81 -8.25
N THR A 77 19.15 3.23 -7.16
CA THR A 77 20.19 4.27 -7.12
C THR A 77 21.58 3.66 -6.91
N ASP A 78 22.63 4.45 -7.00
CA ASP A 78 23.99 3.97 -6.69
C ASP A 78 24.21 3.65 -5.22
N ALA A 79 23.45 4.29 -4.33
CA ALA A 79 23.51 4.03 -2.89
C ALA A 79 22.67 2.82 -2.45
N GLY A 80 21.76 2.33 -3.30
CA GLY A 80 20.80 1.28 -2.99
C GLY A 80 19.41 1.59 -3.52
N VAL A 81 18.42 0.83 -3.09
CA VAL A 81 17.03 0.95 -3.54
C VAL A 81 16.26 1.88 -2.61
N VAL A 82 15.54 2.84 -3.20
CA VAL A 82 14.54 3.67 -2.55
C VAL A 82 13.16 3.10 -2.88
N VAL A 83 12.34 2.78 -1.88
CA VAL A 83 10.98 2.26 -2.04
C VAL A 83 9.97 3.36 -1.76
N ILE A 84 8.89 3.43 -2.52
CA ILE A 84 7.75 4.32 -2.32
C ILE A 84 6.54 3.46 -1.99
N ASP A 85 6.04 3.58 -0.77
CA ASP A 85 4.99 2.81 -0.15
C ASP A 85 5.25 1.29 -0.01
N SER A 86 4.84 0.74 1.11
CA SER A 86 5.11 -0.65 1.48
C SER A 86 3.94 -1.61 1.20
N GLY A 87 2.80 -1.07 0.76
CA GLY A 87 1.64 -1.85 0.37
C GLY A 87 0.70 -2.27 1.52
N PRO A 88 -0.35 -3.04 1.17
CA PRO A 88 -1.51 -3.32 2.04
C PRO A 88 -1.25 -4.34 3.16
N SER A 89 -0.15 -5.08 3.13
CA SER A 89 0.07 -6.16 4.09
C SER A 89 1.54 -6.57 4.20
N ARG A 90 1.85 -7.29 5.28
CA ARG A 90 3.12 -7.99 5.44
C ARG A 90 3.48 -8.81 4.20
N ARG A 91 2.53 -9.63 3.74
CA ARG A 91 2.73 -10.53 2.59
C ARG A 91 3.03 -9.78 1.30
N PHE A 92 2.37 -8.65 1.08
CA PHE A 92 2.66 -7.78 -0.06
C PHE A 92 4.10 -7.30 -0.01
N ALA A 93 4.53 -6.74 1.11
CA ALA A 93 5.89 -6.21 1.27
C ALA A 93 6.97 -7.30 1.15
N GLU A 94 6.72 -8.52 1.64
CA GLU A 94 7.61 -9.67 1.43
C GLU A 94 7.78 -9.97 -0.07
N GLN A 95 6.68 -10.00 -0.82
CA GLN A 95 6.70 -10.24 -2.27
C GLN A 95 7.27 -9.05 -3.04
N GLN A 96 7.04 -7.81 -2.58
CA GLN A 96 7.64 -6.60 -3.14
C GLN A 96 9.17 -6.66 -3.02
N LYS A 97 9.72 -6.98 -1.84
CA LYS A 97 11.17 -7.18 -1.65
C LYS A 97 11.71 -8.30 -2.55
N ALA A 98 11.00 -9.42 -2.64
CA ALA A 98 11.40 -10.53 -3.49
C ALA A 98 11.39 -10.16 -4.99
N ALA A 99 10.44 -9.33 -5.43
CA ALA A 99 10.38 -8.83 -6.80
C ALA A 99 11.50 -7.81 -7.09
N ILE A 100 11.80 -6.92 -6.16
CA ILE A 100 12.96 -5.99 -6.24
C ILE A 100 14.27 -6.77 -6.36
N ALA A 101 14.46 -7.82 -5.56
CA ALA A 101 15.67 -8.64 -5.57
C ALA A 101 15.90 -9.40 -6.91
N LYS A 102 14.87 -9.55 -7.75
CA LYS A 102 15.03 -10.08 -9.11
C LYS A 102 15.55 -9.04 -10.12
N ILE A 103 15.45 -7.76 -9.78
CA ILE A 103 15.89 -6.63 -10.62
C ILE A 103 17.30 -6.19 -10.24
N THR A 104 17.63 -6.19 -8.94
CA THR A 104 18.92 -5.72 -8.42
C THR A 104 19.29 -6.42 -7.13
N ASP A 105 20.59 -6.61 -6.90
CA ASP A 105 21.17 -7.11 -5.65
C ASP A 105 21.50 -5.99 -4.65
N LYS A 106 21.27 -4.72 -5.03
CA LYS A 106 21.51 -3.58 -4.15
C LYS A 106 20.57 -3.61 -2.94
N PRO A 107 21.05 -3.23 -1.74
CA PRO A 107 20.20 -3.20 -0.54
C PRO A 107 19.13 -2.11 -0.64
N ILE A 108 17.99 -2.33 0.01
CA ILE A 108 16.99 -1.28 0.21
C ILE A 108 17.52 -0.35 1.31
N VAL A 109 17.68 0.94 1.00
CA VAL A 109 18.31 1.93 1.89
C VAL A 109 17.34 2.90 2.52
N ARG A 110 16.13 3.03 1.96
CA ARG A 110 15.03 3.82 2.55
C ARG A 110 13.67 3.48 1.96
N VAL A 111 12.64 3.80 2.72
CA VAL A 111 11.24 3.77 2.30
C VAL A 111 10.65 5.15 2.52
N TYR A 112 9.92 5.69 1.56
CA TYR A 112 9.04 6.85 1.73
C TYR A 112 7.60 6.39 1.77
N LEU A 113 6.83 6.86 2.75
CA LEU A 113 5.39 6.68 2.80
C LEU A 113 4.71 7.95 2.31
N THR A 114 3.83 7.79 1.35
CA THR A 114 3.07 8.91 0.80
C THR A 114 2.08 9.44 1.83
N HIS A 115 1.31 8.58 2.48
CA HIS A 115 0.33 8.97 3.50
C HIS A 115 -0.05 7.78 4.42
N HIS A 116 -1.04 7.93 5.29
CA HIS A 116 -1.36 6.97 6.35
C HIS A 116 -2.51 5.99 6.03
N HIS A 117 -2.97 5.87 4.78
CA HIS A 117 -3.98 4.86 4.45
C HIS A 117 -3.40 3.45 4.38
N PRO A 118 -4.21 2.42 4.72
CA PRO A 118 -3.71 1.10 5.05
C PRO A 118 -3.03 0.36 3.89
N ASP A 119 -3.43 0.63 2.67
CA ASP A 119 -2.83 0.02 1.49
C ASP A 119 -1.45 0.59 1.12
N HIS A 120 -1.02 1.68 1.76
CA HIS A 120 0.28 2.30 1.57
C HIS A 120 1.32 1.90 2.62
N PHE A 121 0.91 1.59 3.88
CA PHE A 121 1.88 1.45 4.97
C PHE A 121 1.85 0.11 5.73
N LEU A 122 0.85 -0.75 5.57
CA LEU A 122 0.74 -1.97 6.37
C LEU A 122 1.82 -3.02 6.10
N GLY A 123 2.64 -2.83 5.07
CA GLY A 123 3.84 -3.61 4.82
C GLY A 123 5.09 -3.16 5.59
N ASN A 124 5.06 -2.05 6.33
CA ASN A 124 6.21 -1.42 6.98
C ASN A 124 7.06 -2.38 7.83
N GLN A 125 6.45 -3.33 8.54
CA GLN A 125 7.14 -4.28 9.41
C GLN A 125 8.22 -5.10 8.67
N ILE A 126 8.09 -5.28 7.35
CA ILE A 126 9.04 -6.04 6.53
C ILE A 126 10.31 -5.23 6.22
N TYR A 127 10.24 -3.93 6.41
CA TYR A 127 11.35 -3.00 6.24
C TYR A 127 12.02 -2.66 7.58
N GLU A 128 11.85 -3.50 8.62
CA GLU A 128 12.57 -3.33 9.89
C GLU A 128 14.08 -3.23 9.65
N GLY A 129 14.72 -2.25 10.30
CA GLY A 129 16.14 -1.93 10.10
C GLY A 129 16.43 -1.01 8.89
N VAL A 130 15.45 -0.77 8.01
CA VAL A 130 15.54 0.22 6.94
C VAL A 130 14.88 1.53 7.41
N PRO A 131 15.51 2.71 7.22
CA PRO A 131 14.87 3.97 7.52
C PRO A 131 13.57 4.18 6.74
N ILE A 132 12.43 4.31 7.44
CA ILE A 132 11.12 4.61 6.87
C ILE A 132 10.81 6.07 7.17
N TYR A 133 10.62 6.88 6.12
CA TYR A 133 10.35 8.30 6.17
C TYR A 133 8.88 8.59 5.89
N ALA A 134 8.28 9.44 6.70
CA ALA A 134 6.93 9.95 6.49
C ALA A 134 6.79 11.37 7.02
N LEU A 135 5.80 12.12 6.54
CA LEU A 135 5.46 13.40 7.13
C LEU A 135 4.98 13.23 8.58
N PRO A 136 5.16 14.23 9.46
CA PRO A 136 4.69 14.15 10.85
C PRO A 136 3.22 13.76 10.99
N ALA A 137 2.34 14.34 10.18
CA ALA A 137 0.91 14.02 10.20
C ALA A 137 0.62 12.57 9.74
N THR A 138 1.34 12.06 8.75
CA THR A 138 1.28 10.65 8.32
C THR A 138 1.70 9.72 9.45
N LYS A 139 2.81 10.02 10.12
CA LYS A 139 3.28 9.25 11.28
C LYS A 139 2.23 9.23 12.40
N GLN A 140 1.66 10.39 12.71
CA GLN A 140 0.61 10.52 13.71
C GLN A 140 -0.64 9.71 13.33
N GLY A 141 -1.12 9.80 12.09
CA GLY A 141 -2.25 9.03 11.59
C GLY A 141 -2.01 7.51 11.74
N ILE A 142 -0.83 7.01 11.38
CA ILE A 142 -0.48 5.60 11.58
C ILE A 142 -0.51 5.21 13.07
N GLN A 143 -0.02 6.07 13.96
CA GLN A 143 -0.02 5.81 15.40
C GLN A 143 -1.42 5.79 16.00
N THR A 144 -2.31 6.66 15.54
CA THR A 144 -3.67 6.81 16.10
C THR A 144 -4.68 5.87 15.47
N GLU A 145 -4.58 5.60 14.18
CA GLU A 145 -5.61 4.88 13.42
C GLU A 145 -5.14 3.54 12.86
N GLY A 146 -3.82 3.28 12.88
CA GLY A 146 -3.22 2.12 12.24
C GLY A 146 -3.80 0.79 12.70
N SER A 147 -4.10 0.62 13.99
CA SER A 147 -4.73 -0.61 14.51
C SER A 147 -6.14 -0.79 13.96
N MET A 148 -6.94 0.27 13.93
CA MET A 148 -8.29 0.24 13.36
C MET A 148 -8.25 -0.11 11.87
N PHE A 149 -7.31 0.45 11.12
CA PHE A 149 -7.09 0.12 9.71
C PHE A 149 -6.71 -1.35 9.53
N SER A 150 -5.76 -1.85 10.33
CA SER A 150 -5.34 -3.26 10.27
C SER A 150 -6.50 -4.21 10.54
N ASP A 151 -7.31 -3.94 11.56
CA ASP A 151 -8.48 -4.74 11.90
C ASP A 151 -9.54 -4.70 10.79
N ASN A 152 -9.77 -3.53 10.19
CA ASN A 152 -10.68 -3.39 9.06
C ASN A 152 -10.17 -4.14 7.83
N MET A 153 -8.89 -4.02 7.50
CA MET A 153 -8.29 -4.76 6.40
C MET A 153 -8.37 -6.27 6.62
N TYR A 154 -8.18 -6.75 7.86
CA TYR A 154 -8.35 -8.16 8.18
C TYR A 154 -9.78 -8.65 7.92
N ARG A 155 -10.80 -7.87 8.29
CA ARG A 155 -12.21 -8.19 8.00
C ARG A 155 -12.49 -8.27 6.51
N LEU A 156 -11.93 -7.35 5.72
CA LEU A 156 -12.13 -7.25 4.28
C LEU A 156 -11.37 -8.33 3.51
N LEU A 157 -10.11 -8.57 3.87
CA LEU A 157 -9.16 -9.37 3.09
C LEU A 157 -8.91 -10.77 3.65
N GLY A 158 -9.23 -11.01 4.93
CA GLY A 158 -9.03 -12.30 5.58
C GLY A 158 -7.55 -12.69 5.67
N ASP A 159 -7.22 -13.91 5.28
CA ASP A 159 -5.88 -14.51 5.44
C ASP A 159 -4.76 -13.82 4.65
N TRP A 160 -5.06 -12.93 3.73
CA TRP A 160 -4.07 -12.04 3.12
C TRP A 160 -3.34 -11.18 4.17
N MET A 161 -4.04 -10.86 5.26
CA MET A 161 -3.54 -10.04 6.36
C MET A 161 -2.80 -10.83 7.45
N ARG A 162 -2.70 -12.16 7.33
CA ARG A 162 -2.10 -13.00 8.37
C ARG A 162 -0.67 -12.57 8.69
N GLY A 163 -0.42 -12.27 9.98
CA GLY A 163 0.85 -11.80 10.49
C GLY A 163 1.18 -10.35 10.17
N THR A 164 0.24 -9.59 9.57
CA THR A 164 0.38 -8.15 9.39
C THR A 164 0.21 -7.46 10.73
N SER A 165 1.14 -6.56 11.05
CA SER A 165 1.12 -5.71 12.24
C SER A 165 1.48 -4.27 11.85
N VAL A 166 0.98 -3.33 12.63
CA VAL A 166 1.27 -1.91 12.43
C VAL A 166 2.69 -1.59 12.88
N ALA A 167 3.49 -1.03 11.98
CA ALA A 167 4.81 -0.49 12.28
C ALA A 167 4.86 0.99 11.87
N ALA A 168 5.02 1.89 12.84
CA ALA A 168 5.11 3.31 12.57
C ALA A 168 6.47 3.69 11.96
N PRO A 169 6.52 4.71 11.05
CA PRO A 169 7.78 5.19 10.49
C PRO A 169 8.66 5.81 11.57
N GLY A 170 9.98 5.50 11.50
CA GLY A 170 10.97 5.99 12.47
C GLY A 170 11.52 7.37 12.13
N GLN A 171 11.48 7.76 10.86
CA GLN A 171 12.09 8.98 10.35
C GLN A 171 11.05 10.00 9.88
N GLU A 172 11.39 11.27 9.96
CA GLU A 172 10.56 12.36 9.46
C GLU A 172 11.03 12.77 8.05
N ALA A 173 10.11 12.74 7.09
CA ALA A 173 10.34 13.31 5.77
C ALA A 173 10.19 14.82 5.84
N LYS A 174 11.16 15.54 5.26
CA LYS A 174 11.17 17.00 5.19
C LYS A 174 11.07 17.44 3.74
N ALA A 175 10.21 18.43 3.48
CA ALA A 175 10.12 19.05 2.17
C ALA A 175 11.47 19.62 1.73
N GLY A 176 11.78 19.48 0.45
CA GLY A 176 13.01 19.99 -0.15
C GLY A 176 13.72 18.96 -1.01
N LYS A 177 14.87 19.36 -1.53
CA LYS A 177 15.71 18.53 -2.42
C LYS A 177 16.72 17.73 -1.62
N GLU A 178 16.93 16.49 -2.04
CA GLU A 178 17.99 15.63 -1.51
C GLU A 178 18.57 14.76 -2.64
N SER A 179 19.84 14.39 -2.51
CA SER A 179 20.48 13.48 -3.45
C SER A 179 20.62 12.09 -2.82
N VAL A 180 20.22 11.07 -3.56
CA VAL A 180 20.33 9.68 -3.13
C VAL A 180 20.96 8.87 -4.25
N GLY A 181 22.24 8.53 -4.10
CA GLY A 181 22.96 7.66 -5.05
C GLY A 181 22.83 8.10 -6.51
N GLY A 182 23.00 9.39 -6.78
CA GLY A 182 22.94 9.97 -8.13
C GLY A 182 21.54 10.37 -8.60
N HIS A 183 20.49 10.11 -7.82
CA HIS A 183 19.13 10.62 -8.09
C HIS A 183 18.88 11.88 -7.26
N GLU A 184 18.41 12.95 -7.92
CA GLU A 184 17.96 14.19 -7.30
C GLU A 184 16.46 14.10 -7.01
N LEU A 185 16.14 13.80 -5.77
CA LEU A 185 14.75 13.71 -5.30
C LEU A 185 14.30 15.04 -4.71
N GLU A 186 13.08 15.45 -5.01
CA GLU A 186 12.42 16.56 -4.33
C GLU A 186 11.16 16.04 -3.64
N LEU A 187 11.08 16.32 -2.35
CA LEU A 187 9.98 15.93 -1.48
C LEU A 187 9.06 17.13 -1.28
N PHE A 188 7.78 16.97 -1.60
CA PHE A 188 6.77 17.98 -1.37
C PHE A 188 5.86 17.52 -0.22
N ALA A 189 5.82 18.30 0.86
CA ALA A 189 4.86 18.12 1.93
C ALA A 189 3.55 18.80 1.53
N MET A 190 2.56 18.02 1.17
CA MET A 190 1.24 18.46 0.74
C MET A 190 0.16 17.95 1.69
N GLN A 191 -1.09 18.31 1.40
CA GLN A 191 -2.28 17.93 2.16
C GLN A 191 -3.47 17.89 1.22
N GLY A 192 -4.54 17.23 1.67
CA GLY A 192 -5.82 17.33 0.97
C GLY A 192 -6.55 16.01 0.88
N HIS A 193 -5.88 14.96 0.48
CA HIS A 193 -6.38 13.60 0.60
C HIS A 193 -6.32 13.14 2.07
N THR A 194 -5.21 13.45 2.73
CA THR A 194 -5.01 13.33 4.18
C THR A 194 -4.39 14.61 4.75
N PRO A 195 -4.24 14.72 6.09
CA PRO A 195 -3.49 15.84 6.71
C PRO A 195 -2.00 15.88 6.37
N GLY A 196 -1.45 14.82 5.77
CA GLY A 196 -0.05 14.76 5.37
C GLY A 196 0.15 13.83 4.18
N ASP A 197 0.27 14.43 2.99
CA ASP A 197 0.48 13.73 1.73
C ASP A 197 1.87 14.07 1.18
N LEU A 198 2.76 13.08 1.13
CA LEU A 198 4.11 13.23 0.59
C LEU A 198 4.12 12.91 -0.90
N VAL A 199 4.56 13.87 -1.70
CA VAL A 199 4.84 13.67 -3.12
C VAL A 199 6.35 13.58 -3.31
N VAL A 200 6.81 12.59 -4.07
CA VAL A 200 8.23 12.36 -4.36
C VAL A 200 8.47 12.57 -5.86
N PHE A 201 9.28 13.57 -6.19
CA PHE A 201 9.66 13.86 -7.57
C PHE A 201 11.13 13.54 -7.80
N ASP A 202 11.39 12.58 -8.66
CA ASP A 202 12.74 12.28 -9.13
C ASP A 202 13.09 13.13 -10.35
N HIS A 203 13.83 14.22 -10.13
CA HIS A 203 14.27 15.12 -11.20
C HIS A 203 15.21 14.44 -12.21
N THR A 204 15.92 13.40 -11.80
CA THR A 204 16.85 12.66 -12.68
C THR A 204 16.13 11.93 -13.79
N THR A 205 15.00 11.31 -13.46
CA THR A 205 14.19 10.54 -14.43
C THR A 205 12.95 11.29 -14.91
N GLY A 206 12.49 12.28 -14.14
CA GLY A 206 11.23 12.98 -14.38
C GLY A 206 10.02 12.21 -13.89
N VAL A 207 10.17 11.24 -13.00
CA VAL A 207 9.06 10.46 -12.42
C VAL A 207 8.54 11.14 -11.17
N LEU A 208 7.23 11.37 -11.13
CA LEU A 208 6.50 11.91 -9.99
C LEU A 208 5.62 10.83 -9.35
N PHE A 209 5.88 10.48 -8.10
CA PHE A 209 5.02 9.66 -7.27
C PHE A 209 4.09 10.59 -6.48
N ALA A 210 2.82 10.63 -6.86
CA ALA A 210 1.87 11.59 -6.31
C ALA A 210 1.06 11.05 -5.12
N GLY A 211 1.15 9.75 -4.83
CA GLY A 211 0.25 9.10 -3.87
C GLY A 211 -1.21 9.37 -4.22
N ASP A 212 -2.07 9.33 -3.24
CA ASP A 212 -3.52 9.50 -3.39
C ASP A 212 -3.96 10.96 -3.57
N LEU A 213 -3.02 11.87 -3.77
CA LEU A 213 -3.39 13.18 -4.33
C LEU A 213 -3.87 13.07 -5.76
N VAL A 214 -3.46 12.03 -6.50
CA VAL A 214 -3.89 11.79 -7.89
C VAL A 214 -4.41 10.37 -8.06
N PHE A 215 -5.57 10.28 -8.69
CA PHE A 215 -6.22 9.06 -9.15
C PHE A 215 -6.30 9.07 -10.68
N ASN A 216 -6.25 7.90 -11.32
CA ASN A 216 -6.38 7.81 -12.78
C ASN A 216 -7.44 6.78 -13.16
N HIS A 217 -8.53 7.21 -13.79
CA HIS A 217 -9.70 6.40 -14.15
C HIS A 217 -10.30 5.58 -12.98
N ARG A 218 -10.07 6.06 -11.75
CA ARG A 218 -10.65 5.59 -10.51
C ARG A 218 -11.08 6.80 -9.67
N ALA A 219 -12.28 6.75 -9.12
CA ALA A 219 -12.79 7.83 -8.28
C ALA A 219 -11.96 7.99 -7.01
N ALA A 220 -11.74 9.24 -6.62
CA ALA A 220 -10.94 9.56 -5.45
C ALA A 220 -11.65 9.15 -4.15
N THR A 221 -10.91 8.51 -3.26
CA THR A 221 -11.33 8.14 -1.89
C THR A 221 -11.16 9.33 -0.95
N THR A 222 -12.12 9.61 -0.07
CA THR A 222 -12.18 10.88 0.66
C THR A 222 -12.39 10.84 2.18
N PRO A 223 -12.20 9.73 2.93
CA PRO A 223 -12.55 9.68 4.36
C PRO A 223 -11.89 10.77 5.22
N HIS A 224 -10.65 11.15 4.90
CA HIS A 224 -9.85 12.16 5.61
C HIS A 224 -9.67 13.44 4.82
N ALA A 225 -10.40 13.59 3.70
CA ALA A 225 -10.16 14.65 2.75
C ALA A 225 -10.59 16.03 3.25
N THR A 226 -9.80 17.01 2.85
CA THR A 226 -10.16 18.42 2.90
C THR A 226 -10.13 18.95 1.47
N ILE A 227 -11.26 18.83 0.76
CA ILE A 227 -11.35 19.07 -0.68
C ILE A 227 -10.77 20.43 -1.10
N PRO A 228 -11.06 21.57 -0.44
CA PRO A 228 -10.48 22.85 -0.85
C PRO A 228 -8.94 22.90 -0.75
N VAL A 229 -8.35 22.17 0.19
CA VAL A 229 -6.88 22.05 0.34
C VAL A 229 -6.34 21.13 -0.74
N TRP A 230 -7.04 20.03 -1.02
CA TRP A 230 -6.65 19.07 -2.06
C TRP A 230 -6.60 19.72 -3.46
N LEU A 231 -7.59 20.53 -3.78
CA LEU A 231 -7.61 21.29 -5.05
C LEU A 231 -6.35 22.16 -5.22
N LYS A 232 -5.87 22.81 -4.14
CA LYS A 232 -4.61 23.59 -4.17
C LYS A 232 -3.39 22.71 -4.36
N SER A 233 -3.35 21.53 -3.75
CA SER A 233 -2.27 20.57 -3.96
C SER A 233 -2.22 20.10 -5.41
N LEU A 234 -3.38 19.81 -6.03
CA LEU A 234 -3.47 19.45 -7.44
C LEU A 234 -2.99 20.58 -8.38
N GLU A 235 -3.32 21.85 -8.08
CA GLU A 235 -2.78 22.99 -8.83
C GLU A 235 -1.26 23.10 -8.77
N THR A 236 -0.65 22.67 -7.67
CA THR A 236 0.80 22.61 -7.51
C THR A 236 1.38 21.46 -8.33
N ILE A 237 0.80 20.26 -8.23
CA ILE A 237 1.24 19.08 -8.98
C ILE A 237 1.17 19.32 -10.50
N GLU A 238 0.11 19.97 -10.99
CA GLU A 238 -0.10 20.25 -12.42
C GLU A 238 1.03 21.11 -13.03
N LYS A 239 1.71 21.91 -12.20
CA LYS A 239 2.82 22.79 -12.63
C LYS A 239 4.20 22.13 -12.60
N LEU A 240 4.31 20.93 -12.01
CA LEU A 240 5.57 20.23 -11.95
C LEU A 240 5.97 19.67 -13.32
N PRO A 241 7.24 19.74 -13.70
CA PRO A 241 7.71 19.34 -15.03
C PRO A 241 7.97 17.82 -15.10
N PHE A 242 7.04 17.00 -14.62
CA PHE A 242 7.19 15.56 -14.68
C PHE A 242 7.01 15.02 -16.11
N LYS A 243 7.62 13.89 -16.41
CA LYS A 243 7.49 13.13 -17.66
C LYS A 243 6.63 11.88 -17.47
N VAL A 244 6.59 11.37 -16.24
CA VAL A 244 5.79 10.22 -15.83
C VAL A 244 5.15 10.54 -14.50
N LEU A 245 3.85 10.31 -14.41
CA LEU A 245 3.05 10.46 -13.21
C LEU A 245 2.63 9.07 -12.71
N VAL A 246 2.98 8.76 -11.48
CA VAL A 246 2.52 7.56 -10.76
C VAL A 246 1.44 8.03 -9.77
N PRO A 247 0.15 7.84 -10.08
CA PRO A 247 -0.94 8.10 -9.14
C PRO A 247 -0.93 7.08 -8.02
N GLY A 248 -1.63 7.33 -6.92
CA GLY A 248 -1.81 6.32 -5.87
C GLY A 248 -2.63 5.13 -6.35
N HIS A 249 -3.61 5.37 -7.22
CA HIS A 249 -4.46 4.35 -7.83
C HIS A 249 -4.71 4.62 -9.31
N GLY A 250 -4.84 3.52 -10.08
CA GLY A 250 -5.04 3.56 -11.53
C GLY A 250 -3.74 3.58 -12.32
N ALA A 251 -3.82 3.61 -13.63
CA ALA A 251 -2.68 3.41 -14.50
C ALA A 251 -1.66 4.56 -14.41
N VAL A 252 -0.37 4.24 -14.57
CA VAL A 252 0.71 5.22 -14.74
C VAL A 252 0.44 6.06 -16.00
N ALA A 253 0.68 7.37 -15.92
CA ALA A 253 0.44 8.30 -17.01
C ALA A 253 1.70 9.11 -17.39
N LYS A 254 1.68 9.66 -18.60
CA LYS A 254 2.73 10.56 -19.10
C LYS A 254 2.27 12.01 -19.23
N GLU A 255 1.03 12.26 -18.85
CA GLU A 255 0.32 13.53 -19.07
C GLU A 255 -0.31 13.99 -17.75
N THR A 256 -0.76 15.24 -17.74
CA THR A 256 -1.46 15.85 -16.60
C THR A 256 -2.95 15.48 -16.54
N ALA A 257 -3.46 14.71 -17.51
CA ALA A 257 -4.88 14.34 -17.57
C ALA A 257 -5.42 13.72 -16.27
N PRO A 258 -4.70 12.81 -15.55
CA PRO A 258 -5.19 12.29 -14.27
C PRO A 258 -5.33 13.36 -13.18
N VAL A 259 -4.45 14.37 -13.17
CA VAL A 259 -4.53 15.51 -12.23
C VAL A 259 -5.80 16.30 -12.49
N VAL A 260 -6.10 16.56 -13.78
CA VAL A 260 -7.31 17.26 -14.21
C VAL A 260 -8.56 16.44 -13.88
N GLU A 261 -8.56 15.13 -14.17
CA GLU A 261 -9.68 14.23 -13.86
C GLU A 261 -9.99 14.22 -12.36
N THR A 262 -8.97 14.04 -11.53
CA THR A 262 -9.12 14.07 -10.06
C THR A 262 -9.67 15.41 -9.59
N ARG A 263 -9.15 16.52 -10.11
CA ARG A 263 -9.63 17.87 -9.78
C ARG A 263 -11.10 18.08 -10.14
N GLU A 264 -11.50 17.71 -11.34
CA GLU A 264 -12.89 17.90 -11.78
C GLU A 264 -13.86 16.97 -11.03
N TYR A 265 -13.43 15.73 -10.70
CA TYR A 265 -14.19 14.84 -9.84
C TYR A 265 -14.42 15.45 -8.44
N LEU A 266 -13.36 15.97 -7.81
CA LEU A 266 -13.45 16.60 -6.48
C LEU A 266 -14.32 17.87 -6.48
N LYS A 267 -14.27 18.67 -7.54
CA LYS A 267 -15.15 19.84 -7.70
C LYS A 267 -16.61 19.43 -7.79
N TRP A 268 -16.91 18.44 -8.64
CA TRP A 268 -18.26 17.90 -8.77
C TRP A 268 -18.75 17.33 -7.44
N LEU A 269 -17.92 16.55 -6.75
CA LEU A 269 -18.26 15.97 -5.46
C LEU A 269 -18.57 17.05 -4.42
N ALA A 270 -17.70 18.04 -4.29
CA ALA A 270 -17.91 19.16 -3.36
C ALA A 270 -19.21 19.91 -3.65
N GLN A 271 -19.50 20.20 -4.92
CA GLN A 271 -20.74 20.83 -5.34
C GLN A 271 -21.96 19.96 -5.02
N THR A 272 -21.91 18.67 -5.32
CA THR A 272 -23.00 17.72 -5.03
C THR A 272 -23.33 17.67 -3.55
N LEU A 273 -22.32 17.61 -2.69
CA LEU A 273 -22.51 17.58 -1.24
C LEU A 273 -23.07 18.92 -0.73
N GLN A 274 -22.56 20.03 -1.24
CA GLN A 274 -23.02 21.37 -0.85
C GLN A 274 -24.49 21.61 -1.27
N GLU A 275 -24.82 21.33 -2.52
CA GLU A 275 -26.19 21.47 -3.04
C GLU A 275 -27.17 20.55 -2.31
N GLY A 276 -26.76 19.31 -1.98
CA GLY A 276 -27.55 18.39 -1.19
C GLY A 276 -27.91 18.98 0.19
N ALA A 277 -26.92 19.51 0.89
CA ALA A 277 -27.12 20.13 2.21
C ALA A 277 -28.00 21.40 2.12
N GLU A 278 -27.77 22.28 1.15
CA GLU A 278 -28.54 23.50 0.93
C GLU A 278 -30.01 23.23 0.58
N ASN A 279 -30.27 22.14 -0.15
CA ASN A 279 -31.64 21.71 -0.51
C ASN A 279 -32.31 20.84 0.55
N GLY A 280 -31.64 20.56 1.69
CA GLY A 280 -32.17 19.75 2.78
C GLY A 280 -32.34 18.27 2.43
N LEU A 281 -31.56 17.76 1.47
CA LEU A 281 -31.53 16.33 1.15
C LEU A 281 -30.89 15.54 2.30
N ASP A 282 -31.38 14.34 2.54
CA ASP A 282 -30.72 13.42 3.47
C ASP A 282 -29.54 12.69 2.80
N MET A 283 -28.74 11.99 3.63
CA MET A 283 -27.56 11.24 3.13
C MET A 283 -27.94 10.20 2.06
N LEU A 284 -29.08 9.54 2.19
CA LEU A 284 -29.50 8.51 1.24
C LEU A 284 -29.87 9.10 -0.11
N GLU A 285 -30.51 10.26 -0.11
CA GLU A 285 -30.84 11.01 -1.32
C GLU A 285 -29.58 11.49 -2.03
N VAL A 286 -28.63 12.06 -1.30
CA VAL A 286 -27.33 12.48 -1.87
C VAL A 286 -26.52 11.30 -2.42
N MET A 287 -26.51 10.14 -1.74
CA MET A 287 -25.87 8.91 -2.22
C MET A 287 -26.44 8.37 -3.53
N GLN A 288 -27.67 8.79 -3.91
CA GLN A 288 -28.33 8.38 -5.16
C GLN A 288 -28.10 9.39 -6.29
N THR A 289 -27.38 10.47 -6.07
CA THR A 289 -27.05 11.44 -7.12
C THR A 289 -26.44 10.73 -8.33
N PRO A 290 -26.96 10.94 -9.54
CA PRO A 290 -26.41 10.30 -10.74
C PRO A 290 -24.99 10.76 -11.02
N ILE A 291 -24.12 9.82 -11.34
CA ILE A 291 -22.74 10.12 -11.78
C ILE A 291 -22.80 10.83 -13.14
N PRO A 292 -22.20 12.02 -13.30
CA PRO A 292 -22.13 12.74 -14.56
C PRO A 292 -21.50 11.93 -15.69
N GLY A 293 -21.93 12.21 -16.92
CA GLY A 293 -21.48 11.47 -18.11
C GLY A 293 -19.95 11.41 -18.26
N GLN A 294 -19.26 12.46 -17.87
CA GLN A 294 -17.80 12.57 -17.92
C GLN A 294 -17.08 11.58 -16.96
N PHE A 295 -17.74 11.14 -15.89
CA PHE A 295 -17.18 10.19 -14.91
C PHE A 295 -17.75 8.78 -15.05
N LYS A 296 -18.56 8.48 -16.06
CA LYS A 296 -19.15 7.14 -16.26
C LYS A 296 -18.11 6.05 -16.52
N GLY A 297 -16.94 6.41 -17.05
CA GLY A 297 -15.81 5.49 -17.27
C GLY A 297 -14.85 5.38 -16.09
N VAL A 298 -15.08 6.17 -15.02
CA VAL A 298 -14.24 6.17 -13.82
C VAL A 298 -14.69 5.03 -12.90
N SER A 299 -13.77 4.15 -12.57
CA SER A 299 -14.05 3.01 -11.69
C SER A 299 -14.50 3.48 -10.31
N LEU A 300 -15.43 2.78 -9.71
CA LEU A 300 -15.94 3.00 -8.35
C LEU A 300 -16.60 4.38 -8.11
N ALA A 301 -17.01 5.09 -9.17
CA ALA A 301 -17.55 6.43 -9.00
C ALA A 301 -18.77 6.48 -8.07
N GLN A 302 -19.69 5.51 -8.17
CA GLN A 302 -20.87 5.43 -7.30
C GLN A 302 -20.53 4.98 -5.88
N GLU A 303 -19.62 4.04 -5.74
CA GLU A 303 -19.13 3.53 -4.45
C GLU A 303 -18.41 4.62 -3.67
N GLU A 304 -17.53 5.37 -4.33
CA GLU A 304 -16.80 6.49 -3.72
C GLU A 304 -17.71 7.69 -3.43
N LEU A 305 -18.74 7.95 -4.24
CA LEU A 305 -19.77 8.93 -3.88
C LEU A 305 -20.42 8.57 -2.54
N ARG A 306 -20.87 7.32 -2.38
CA ARG A 306 -21.50 6.85 -1.13
C ARG A 306 -20.56 6.93 0.06
N ARG A 307 -19.30 6.56 -0.13
CA ARG A 307 -18.25 6.68 0.90
C ARG A 307 -18.02 8.15 1.28
N SER A 308 -17.90 9.02 0.28
CA SER A 308 -17.71 10.46 0.47
C SER A 308 -18.88 11.11 1.22
N VAL A 309 -20.12 10.77 0.85
CA VAL A 309 -21.33 11.25 1.57
C VAL A 309 -21.26 10.83 3.03
N THR A 310 -20.93 9.57 3.32
CA THR A 310 -20.86 9.07 4.71
C THR A 310 -19.87 9.87 5.56
N HIS A 311 -18.74 10.28 4.99
CA HIS A 311 -17.67 10.93 5.75
C HIS A 311 -17.71 12.46 5.74
N LEU A 312 -18.18 13.06 4.65
CA LEU A 312 -18.09 14.51 4.46
C LEU A 312 -19.43 15.24 4.62
N PHE A 313 -20.55 14.60 4.26
CA PHE A 313 -21.84 15.26 4.22
C PHE A 313 -22.34 15.71 5.60
N PRO A 314 -22.20 14.95 6.72
CA PRO A 314 -22.65 15.40 8.04
C PRO A 314 -22.07 16.75 8.44
N LYS A 315 -20.81 17.01 8.07
CA LYS A 315 -20.17 18.30 8.36
C LYS A 315 -20.73 19.43 7.52
N MET A 316 -21.15 19.15 6.30
CA MET A 316 -21.79 20.16 5.42
C MET A 316 -23.18 20.51 5.91
N GLU A 317 -23.99 19.53 6.32
CA GLU A 317 -25.30 19.76 6.95
C GLU A 317 -25.17 20.67 8.18
N GLU A 318 -24.24 20.34 9.10
CA GLU A 318 -23.98 21.18 10.27
C GLU A 318 -23.66 22.64 9.90
N ASN A 319 -22.90 22.87 8.82
CA ASN A 319 -22.51 24.21 8.41
C ASN A 319 -23.67 25.00 7.83
N VAL A 320 -24.59 24.35 7.09
CA VAL A 320 -25.79 24.97 6.53
C VAL A 320 -26.82 25.26 7.64
N LEU A 321 -26.95 24.37 8.60
CA LEU A 321 -27.94 24.48 9.70
C LEU A 321 -27.51 25.43 10.83
N LYS A 322 -26.25 25.88 10.87
CA LYS A 322 -25.83 26.85 11.89
C LYS A 322 -26.60 28.15 11.72
N PRO A 323 -27.29 28.65 12.80
CA PRO A 323 -27.94 29.95 12.74
C PRO A 323 -26.91 31.00 12.34
N VAL A 324 -27.24 31.85 11.38
CA VAL A 324 -26.49 33.07 11.13
C VAL A 324 -26.61 33.89 12.41
N VAL A 325 -25.57 33.90 13.22
CA VAL A 325 -25.50 34.82 14.37
C VAL A 325 -25.40 36.21 13.77
N GLN A 326 -26.51 36.96 13.86
CA GLN A 326 -26.60 38.36 13.48
C GLN A 326 -25.80 39.21 14.43
#